data_46398292998802566a28eba3917234e9
#
_entry.id   46398292998802566a28eba3917234e9
#
_cell.length_a   1.000
_cell.length_b   1.000
_cell.length_c   1.000
_cell.angle_alpha   90.00
_cell.angle_beta   90.00
_cell.angle_gamma   90.00
#
_symmetry.space_group_name_H-M   'P 1'
#
loop_
_entity.id
_entity.type
_entity.pdbx_description
1 polymer ?
#
loop_
_entity_poly.entity_id
_entity_poly.type
_entity_poly.pdbx_seq_one_letter_code
_entity_poly.pdbx_strand_id
1 'polypeptide(L)'
;MKRTFFTSESVMEGHPDKLCDQIADGILDAILKEDPFARVACDVSASTGLITVFGQITTVSTVDIPAIVRSIIQAVGYTDSDFGIDGKACSVLIVLDRQSPDIAAGVGSSLEKRLGSDDEADQLGAGDQGLMFGYACKETPELMPLPIMLAHRLAKKVAELRKSGELLYLRPDGKTQVTVEYADGHVKRIEAVVIACQHDESVDQERIREDMLRMVIPAVIPAELLDDQTKYFVNATGRFVIGGP
;
A
#
# COMPACT_ATOMS: atom_id res chain seq x y z
N MET A 1 -6.55 22.33 29.50
CA MET A 1 -6.86 21.31 28.50
C MET A 1 -5.70 21.28 27.51
N LYS A 2 -4.95 20.17 27.46
CA LYS A 2 -3.82 20.02 26.53
C LYS A 2 -4.38 19.61 25.18
N ARG A 3 -4.20 20.46 24.16
CA ARG A 3 -4.61 20.21 22.78
C ARG A 3 -3.43 19.70 21.98
N THR A 4 -3.60 18.57 21.28
CA THR A 4 -2.59 17.98 20.40
C THR A 4 -3.23 17.56 19.08
N PHE A 5 -2.43 17.50 18.03
CA PHE A 5 -2.84 17.01 16.72
C PHE A 5 -1.98 15.82 16.30
N PHE A 6 -2.61 14.83 15.70
CA PHE A 6 -1.90 13.71 15.10
C PHE A 6 -2.41 13.47 13.69
N THR A 7 -1.49 13.29 12.76
CA THR A 7 -1.79 13.14 11.33
C THR A 7 -1.25 11.81 10.83
N SER A 8 -2.05 11.11 10.04
CA SER A 8 -1.61 9.92 9.30
C SER A 8 -2.09 10.01 7.85
N GLU A 9 -1.32 9.41 6.96
CA GLU A 9 -1.69 9.30 5.55
C GLU A 9 -1.71 7.85 5.08
N SER A 10 -2.43 7.60 4.00
CA SER A 10 -2.50 6.32 3.30
C SER A 10 -2.48 6.57 1.80
N VAL A 11 -1.88 5.65 1.06
CA VAL A 11 -1.87 5.67 -0.40
C VAL A 11 -2.90 4.71 -0.98
N MET A 12 -3.42 5.03 -2.16
CA MET A 12 -4.33 4.17 -2.91
C MET A 12 -3.58 3.00 -3.56
N GLU A 13 -4.31 2.00 -4.04
CA GLU A 13 -3.74 0.78 -4.61
C GLU A 13 -2.84 1.01 -5.83
N GLY A 14 -3.05 2.10 -6.58
CA GLY A 14 -2.25 2.47 -7.74
C GLY A 14 -1.08 3.41 -7.44
N HIS A 15 -0.84 3.77 -6.19
CA HIS A 15 0.37 4.50 -5.84
C HIS A 15 1.60 3.64 -6.15
N PRO A 16 2.68 4.21 -6.73
CA PRO A 16 3.85 3.43 -7.14
C PRO A 16 4.40 2.49 -6.07
N ASP A 17 4.58 2.98 -4.84
CA ASP A 17 5.12 2.17 -3.74
C ASP A 17 4.19 1.00 -3.41
N LYS A 18 2.87 1.26 -3.28
CA LYS A 18 1.91 0.18 -2.97
C LYS A 18 1.76 -0.81 -4.13
N LEU A 19 1.88 -0.35 -5.37
CA LEU A 19 1.89 -1.23 -6.54
C LEU A 19 3.12 -2.15 -6.51
N CYS A 20 4.30 -1.62 -6.17
CA CYS A 20 5.51 -2.40 -6.03
C CYS A 20 5.38 -3.46 -4.92
N ASP A 21 4.84 -3.08 -3.76
CA ASP A 21 4.59 -4.00 -2.65
C ASP A 21 3.61 -5.11 -3.06
N GLN A 22 2.50 -4.77 -3.72
CA GLN A 22 1.52 -5.77 -4.20
C GLN A 22 2.15 -6.74 -5.20
N ILE A 23 3.05 -6.28 -6.06
CA ILE A 23 3.77 -7.15 -7.02
C ILE A 23 4.74 -8.06 -6.28
N ALA A 24 5.52 -7.54 -5.34
CA ALA A 24 6.46 -8.32 -4.54
C ALA A 24 5.72 -9.40 -3.72
N ASP A 25 4.63 -9.02 -3.06
CA ASP A 25 3.77 -9.94 -2.31
C ASP A 25 3.14 -11.02 -3.21
N GLY A 26 2.66 -10.63 -4.39
CA GLY A 26 2.07 -11.59 -5.34
C GLY A 26 3.09 -12.60 -5.88
N ILE A 27 4.36 -12.20 -6.05
CA ILE A 27 5.44 -13.12 -6.41
C ILE A 27 5.75 -14.05 -5.23
N LEU A 28 5.86 -13.50 -4.01
CA LEU A 28 6.06 -14.26 -2.79
C LEU A 28 4.97 -15.31 -2.59
N ASP A 29 3.71 -14.92 -2.66
CA ASP A 29 2.55 -15.79 -2.51
C ASP A 29 2.56 -16.94 -3.53
N ALA A 30 2.87 -16.65 -4.79
CA ALA A 30 2.94 -17.65 -5.84
C ALA A 30 4.04 -18.69 -5.59
N ILE A 31 5.20 -18.23 -5.12
CA ILE A 31 6.33 -19.12 -4.77
C ILE A 31 6.00 -19.98 -3.55
N LEU A 32 5.53 -19.37 -2.46
CA LEU A 32 5.24 -20.06 -1.21
C LEU A 32 4.11 -21.08 -1.34
N LYS A 33 3.19 -20.87 -2.28
CA LYS A 33 2.13 -21.84 -2.59
C LYS A 33 2.68 -23.18 -3.10
N GLU A 34 3.81 -23.16 -3.81
CA GLU A 34 4.44 -24.35 -4.40
C GLU A 34 5.62 -24.83 -3.56
N ASP A 35 6.33 -23.92 -2.93
CA ASP A 35 7.52 -24.18 -2.10
C ASP A 35 7.44 -23.40 -0.78
N PRO A 36 6.79 -23.96 0.27
CA PRO A 36 6.64 -23.29 1.57
C PRO A 36 7.97 -22.99 2.29
N PHE A 37 9.07 -23.59 1.87
CA PHE A 37 10.40 -23.39 2.44
C PHE A 37 11.30 -22.48 1.59
N ALA A 38 10.76 -21.89 0.52
CA ALA A 38 11.50 -20.96 -0.32
C ALA A 38 12.07 -19.79 0.50
N ARG A 39 13.22 -19.29 0.05
CA ARG A 39 13.83 -18.06 0.56
C ARG A 39 13.66 -16.98 -0.51
N VAL A 40 12.86 -15.97 -0.18
CA VAL A 40 12.45 -14.94 -1.13
C VAL A 40 12.80 -13.58 -0.56
N ALA A 41 13.77 -12.92 -1.17
CA ALA A 41 14.07 -11.50 -0.99
C ALA A 41 13.87 -10.84 -2.35
N CYS A 42 12.64 -10.39 -2.60
CA CYS A 42 12.20 -9.86 -3.88
C CYS A 42 11.73 -8.42 -3.70
N ASP A 43 12.40 -7.52 -4.37
CA ASP A 43 12.05 -6.10 -4.43
C ASP A 43 11.54 -5.74 -5.82
N VAL A 44 10.73 -4.68 -5.88
CA VAL A 44 10.14 -4.20 -7.12
C VAL A 44 10.32 -2.68 -7.21
N SER A 45 10.64 -2.20 -8.39
CA SER A 45 10.65 -0.79 -8.73
C SER A 45 9.77 -0.52 -9.95
N ALA A 46 9.00 0.56 -9.91
CA ALA A 46 8.10 0.96 -10.97
C ALA A 46 8.48 2.34 -11.51
N SER A 47 8.39 2.48 -12.82
CA SER A 47 8.53 3.74 -13.54
C SER A 47 7.63 3.71 -14.76
N THR A 48 7.44 4.85 -15.43
CA THR A 48 6.58 4.95 -16.61
C THR A 48 6.90 3.85 -17.63
N GLY A 49 5.93 2.94 -17.86
CA GLY A 49 6.04 1.84 -18.80
C GLY A 49 6.99 0.70 -18.41
N LEU A 50 7.60 0.72 -17.22
CA LEU A 50 8.61 -0.26 -16.80
C LEU A 50 8.38 -0.72 -15.36
N ILE A 51 8.41 -2.05 -15.18
CA ILE A 51 8.56 -2.69 -13.87
C ILE A 51 9.89 -3.43 -13.84
N THR A 52 10.67 -3.23 -12.79
CA THR A 52 11.89 -3.99 -12.52
C THR A 52 11.67 -4.84 -11.27
N VAL A 53 11.83 -6.15 -11.41
CA VAL A 53 11.81 -7.13 -10.31
C VAL A 53 13.24 -7.57 -10.06
N PHE A 54 13.74 -7.39 -8.85
CA PHE A 54 15.15 -7.70 -8.53
C PHE A 54 15.28 -8.26 -7.12
N GLY A 55 16.44 -8.87 -6.86
CA GLY A 55 16.71 -9.46 -5.55
C GLY A 55 17.30 -10.86 -5.62
N GLN A 56 17.03 -11.65 -4.59
CA GLN A 56 17.60 -12.99 -4.45
C GLN A 56 16.51 -13.99 -4.05
N ILE A 57 16.39 -15.07 -4.82
CA ILE A 57 15.41 -16.12 -4.56
C ILE A 57 16.09 -17.49 -4.61
N THR A 58 15.83 -18.31 -3.59
CA THR A 58 16.19 -19.73 -3.56
C THR A 58 14.91 -20.53 -3.40
N THR A 59 14.51 -21.24 -4.47
CA THR A 59 13.29 -22.03 -4.50
C THR A 59 13.43 -23.19 -5.47
N VAL A 60 12.60 -24.22 -5.31
CA VAL A 60 12.37 -25.29 -6.29
C VAL A 60 11.15 -25.02 -7.17
N SER A 61 10.37 -24.01 -6.87
CA SER A 61 9.21 -23.59 -7.66
C SER A 61 9.64 -22.86 -8.93
N THR A 62 8.77 -22.89 -9.94
CA THR A 62 8.91 -22.11 -11.18
C THR A 62 7.62 -21.34 -11.43
N VAL A 63 7.64 -20.03 -11.16
CA VAL A 63 6.49 -19.14 -11.36
C VAL A 63 6.68 -18.22 -12.56
N ASP A 64 5.60 -17.88 -13.24
CA ASP A 64 5.59 -16.90 -14.34
C ASP A 64 5.51 -15.48 -13.77
N ILE A 65 6.66 -14.93 -13.37
CA ILE A 65 6.76 -13.58 -12.79
C ILE A 65 6.15 -12.51 -13.72
N PRO A 66 6.44 -12.47 -15.02
CA PRO A 66 5.81 -11.50 -15.92
C PRO A 66 4.27 -11.59 -15.92
N ALA A 67 3.69 -12.77 -15.89
CA ALA A 67 2.24 -12.93 -15.82
C ALA A 67 1.66 -12.41 -14.49
N ILE A 68 2.33 -12.68 -13.37
CA ILE A 68 1.94 -12.16 -12.04
C ILE A 68 1.97 -10.63 -12.05
N VAL A 69 3.08 -10.02 -12.46
CA VAL A 69 3.24 -8.56 -12.55
C VAL A 69 2.10 -7.94 -13.36
N ARG A 70 1.86 -8.44 -14.57
CA ARG A 70 0.83 -7.92 -15.47
C ARG A 70 -0.58 -8.05 -14.89
N SER A 71 -0.88 -9.17 -14.25
CA SER A 71 -2.19 -9.42 -13.65
C SER A 71 -2.49 -8.43 -12.52
N ILE A 72 -1.49 -8.14 -11.68
CA ILE A 72 -1.63 -7.18 -10.57
C ILE A 72 -1.83 -5.77 -11.10
N ILE A 73 -1.02 -5.33 -12.07
CA ILE A 73 -1.15 -4.00 -12.68
C ILE A 73 -2.55 -3.80 -13.26
N GLN A 74 -3.06 -4.82 -13.98
CA GLN A 74 -4.42 -4.78 -14.54
C GLN A 74 -5.51 -4.79 -13.46
N ALA A 75 -5.35 -5.60 -12.39
CA ALA A 75 -6.30 -5.67 -11.28
C ALA A 75 -6.39 -4.36 -10.50
N VAL A 76 -5.28 -3.63 -10.40
CA VAL A 76 -5.24 -2.28 -9.83
C VAL A 76 -5.96 -1.27 -10.73
N GLY A 77 -6.03 -1.51 -12.04
CA GLY A 77 -6.75 -0.67 -12.99
C GLY A 77 -5.88 0.11 -13.97
N TYR A 78 -4.60 -0.21 -14.06
CA TYR A 78 -3.71 0.33 -15.09
C TYR A 78 -3.85 -0.51 -16.37
N THR A 79 -4.81 -0.12 -17.20
CA THR A 79 -5.25 -0.84 -18.40
C THR A 79 -5.06 -0.06 -19.68
N ASP A 80 -4.47 1.13 -19.60
CA ASP A 80 -4.23 2.05 -20.70
C ASP A 80 -2.86 2.74 -20.51
N SER A 81 -2.12 2.91 -21.59
CA SER A 81 -0.82 3.58 -21.60
C SER A 81 -0.89 5.05 -21.17
N ASP A 82 -2.05 5.69 -21.37
CA ASP A 82 -2.27 7.08 -20.95
C ASP A 82 -2.31 7.26 -19.42
N PHE A 83 -2.37 6.16 -18.67
CA PHE A 83 -2.30 6.17 -17.21
C PHE A 83 -0.86 6.10 -16.65
N GLY A 84 0.14 6.14 -17.54
CA GLY A 84 1.54 6.03 -17.20
C GLY A 84 2.11 4.62 -17.36
N ILE A 85 1.32 3.60 -17.04
CA ILE A 85 1.67 2.19 -17.25
C ILE A 85 0.44 1.40 -17.68
N ASP A 86 0.64 0.44 -18.59
CA ASP A 86 -0.38 -0.53 -19.01
C ASP A 86 0.09 -1.94 -18.70
N GLY A 87 -0.68 -2.68 -17.90
CA GLY A 87 -0.37 -4.06 -17.54
C GLY A 87 -0.23 -5.03 -18.72
N LYS A 88 -0.79 -4.71 -19.89
CA LYS A 88 -0.63 -5.52 -21.10
C LYS A 88 0.66 -5.22 -21.86
N ALA A 89 1.08 -3.95 -21.88
CA ALA A 89 2.12 -3.43 -22.75
C ALA A 89 3.43 -3.05 -22.03
N CYS A 90 3.43 -2.86 -20.72
CA CYS A 90 4.60 -2.43 -19.97
C CYS A 90 5.77 -3.42 -20.13
N SER A 91 6.98 -2.90 -20.03
CA SER A 91 8.19 -3.73 -19.93
C SER A 91 8.31 -4.33 -18.51
N VAL A 92 8.73 -5.60 -18.45
CA VAL A 92 9.04 -6.27 -17.18
C VAL A 92 10.48 -6.75 -17.26
N LEU A 93 11.34 -6.13 -16.46
CA LEU A 93 12.74 -6.52 -16.34
C LEU A 93 12.90 -7.36 -15.07
N ILE A 94 13.54 -8.53 -15.20
CA ILE A 94 13.78 -9.44 -14.09
C ILE A 94 15.28 -9.58 -13.89
N VAL A 95 15.76 -9.25 -12.68
CA VAL A 95 17.15 -9.33 -12.25
C VAL A 95 17.17 -10.06 -10.90
N LEU A 96 17.01 -11.37 -10.97
CA LEU A 96 16.94 -12.25 -9.80
C LEU A 96 18.12 -13.22 -9.80
N ASP A 97 18.84 -13.22 -8.69
CA ASP A 97 19.95 -14.13 -8.46
C ASP A 97 19.60 -15.19 -7.41
N ARG A 98 20.42 -16.22 -7.31
CA ARG A 98 20.39 -17.13 -6.16
C ARG A 98 21.06 -16.46 -4.96
N GLN A 99 20.56 -16.75 -3.76
CA GLN A 99 21.17 -16.29 -2.52
C GLN A 99 22.64 -16.75 -2.45
N SER A 100 23.53 -15.87 -1.99
CA SER A 100 24.94 -16.21 -1.84
C SER A 100 25.11 -17.38 -0.88
N PRO A 101 26.08 -18.30 -1.11
CA PRO A 101 26.33 -19.41 -0.21
C PRO A 101 26.68 -18.98 1.22
N ASP A 102 27.32 -17.82 1.39
CA ASP A 102 27.73 -17.31 2.70
C ASP A 102 26.50 -16.85 3.51
N ILE A 103 25.56 -16.17 2.86
CA ILE A 103 24.28 -15.77 3.47
C ILE A 103 23.41 -17.01 3.73
N ALA A 104 23.34 -17.93 2.78
CA ALA A 104 22.58 -19.17 2.90
C ALA A 104 23.05 -20.03 4.09
N ALA A 105 24.34 -20.06 4.39
CA ALA A 105 24.87 -20.76 5.54
C ALA A 105 24.38 -20.20 6.89
N GLY A 106 24.17 -18.88 6.97
CA GLY A 106 23.63 -18.22 8.17
C GLY A 106 22.12 -18.39 8.34
N VAL A 107 21.37 -18.33 7.23
CA VAL A 107 19.89 -18.40 7.21
C VAL A 107 19.37 -19.84 7.26
N GLY A 108 20.10 -20.80 6.67
CA GLY A 108 19.69 -22.20 6.57
C GLY A 108 19.77 -22.99 7.89
N SER A 109 20.51 -22.50 8.88
CA SER A 109 20.66 -23.13 10.19
C SER A 109 20.93 -22.09 11.26
N SER A 110 20.13 -22.09 12.32
CA SER A 110 20.31 -21.18 13.46
C SER A 110 21.66 -21.42 14.16
N LEU A 111 22.08 -20.46 14.98
CA LEU A 111 23.27 -20.63 15.81
C LEU A 111 23.06 -21.76 16.83
N GLU A 112 21.89 -21.83 17.42
CA GLU A 112 21.47 -22.84 18.40
C GLU A 112 21.59 -24.26 17.85
N LYS A 113 21.11 -24.48 16.62
CA LYS A 113 21.27 -25.76 15.93
C LYS A 113 22.74 -26.10 15.67
N ARG A 114 23.53 -25.13 15.23
CA ARG A 114 24.98 -25.34 15.00
C ARG A 114 25.72 -25.65 16.30
N LEU A 115 25.18 -25.20 17.46
CA LEU A 115 25.72 -25.50 18.79
C LEU A 115 25.13 -26.79 19.38
N GLY A 116 24.26 -27.52 18.63
CA GLY A 116 23.79 -28.84 19.01
C GLY A 116 22.36 -28.87 19.62
N SER A 117 21.55 -27.83 19.46
CA SER A 117 20.15 -27.89 19.85
C SER A 117 19.35 -28.86 18.97
N ASP A 118 18.57 -29.74 19.61
CA ASP A 118 17.61 -30.64 18.97
C ASP A 118 16.17 -30.08 18.95
N ASP A 119 15.94 -28.87 19.46
CA ASP A 119 14.64 -28.22 19.44
C ASP A 119 14.22 -27.87 18.00
N GLU A 120 12.99 -28.26 17.64
CA GLU A 120 12.43 -28.02 16.31
C GLU A 120 12.31 -26.52 16.01
N ALA A 121 12.03 -25.69 17.03
CA ALA A 121 11.99 -24.24 16.90
C ALA A 121 13.35 -23.61 16.56
N ASP A 122 14.43 -24.27 16.93
CA ASP A 122 15.80 -23.82 16.69
C ASP A 122 16.35 -24.22 15.30
N GLN A 123 15.55 -24.89 14.46
CA GLN A 123 16.06 -25.41 13.17
C GLN A 123 16.34 -24.31 12.14
N LEU A 124 15.55 -23.23 12.15
CA LEU A 124 15.62 -22.16 11.16
C LEU A 124 16.40 -20.95 11.70
N GLY A 125 17.37 -20.49 10.93
CA GLY A 125 18.02 -19.21 11.16
C GLY A 125 17.15 -18.04 10.74
N ALA A 126 17.36 -16.88 11.36
CA ALA A 126 16.73 -15.63 10.93
C ALA A 126 17.37 -15.13 9.61
N GLY A 127 16.53 -14.58 8.73
CA GLY A 127 17.00 -14.02 7.45
C GLY A 127 17.80 -12.73 7.62
N ASP A 128 17.53 -11.96 8.68
CA ASP A 128 18.19 -10.70 9.01
C ASP A 128 18.06 -10.39 10.50
N GLN A 129 18.76 -9.37 10.97
CA GLN A 129 18.55 -8.76 12.28
C GLN A 129 17.14 -8.20 12.37
N GLY A 130 16.56 -8.18 13.56
CA GLY A 130 15.21 -7.65 13.75
C GLY A 130 15.04 -6.93 15.09
N LEU A 131 14.28 -5.85 15.05
CA LEU A 131 13.77 -5.12 16.20
C LEU A 131 12.31 -4.80 15.94
N MET A 132 11.43 -5.12 16.89
CA MET A 132 10.00 -4.97 16.73
C MET A 132 9.41 -4.11 17.82
N PHE A 133 8.49 -3.22 17.43
CA PHE A 133 7.66 -2.44 18.35
C PHE A 133 6.21 -2.90 18.21
N GLY A 134 5.53 -3.01 19.33
CA GLY A 134 4.09 -3.28 19.36
C GLY A 134 3.33 -2.08 19.94
N TYR A 135 2.22 -1.71 19.30
CA TYR A 135 1.32 -0.68 19.80
C TYR A 135 -0.12 -1.03 19.46
N ALA A 136 -1.02 -0.85 20.43
CA ALA A 136 -2.46 -0.98 20.23
C ALA A 136 -3.19 0.07 21.08
N CYS A 137 -4.33 0.57 20.59
CA CYS A 137 -5.20 1.49 21.31
C CYS A 137 -6.68 1.15 21.08
N LYS A 138 -7.58 1.77 21.85
CA LYS A 138 -9.02 1.51 21.78
C LYS A 138 -9.79 2.55 20.95
N GLU A 139 -9.12 3.22 20.02
CA GLU A 139 -9.75 4.27 19.20
C GLU A 139 -10.61 3.69 18.06
N THR A 140 -10.30 2.48 17.62
CA THR A 140 -11.02 1.76 16.56
C THR A 140 -11.22 0.29 16.92
N PRO A 141 -12.19 -0.40 16.31
CA PRO A 141 -12.39 -1.84 16.51
C PRO A 141 -11.17 -2.70 16.16
N GLU A 142 -10.33 -2.21 15.24
CA GLU A 142 -9.08 -2.86 14.83
C GLU A 142 -7.94 -2.64 15.85
N LEU A 143 -8.19 -1.96 16.96
CA LEU A 143 -7.22 -1.57 17.98
C LEU A 143 -6.07 -0.70 17.44
N MET A 144 -6.36 0.05 16.39
CA MET A 144 -5.43 0.95 15.70
C MET A 144 -5.79 2.43 15.97
N PRO A 145 -4.82 3.35 15.87
CA PRO A 145 -5.08 4.78 15.96
C PRO A 145 -6.08 5.26 14.90
N LEU A 146 -6.98 6.14 15.32
CA LEU A 146 -8.06 6.66 14.45
C LEU A 146 -7.54 7.34 13.16
N PRO A 147 -6.50 8.20 13.18
CA PRO A 147 -6.06 8.89 11.97
C PRO A 147 -5.68 7.95 10.85
N ILE A 148 -4.89 6.90 11.15
CA ILE A 148 -4.45 5.95 10.12
C ILE A 148 -5.61 5.10 9.60
N MET A 149 -6.52 4.67 10.49
CA MET A 149 -7.67 3.89 10.07
C MET A 149 -8.63 4.68 9.18
N LEU A 150 -8.87 5.95 9.49
CA LEU A 150 -9.68 6.82 8.63
C LEU A 150 -8.98 7.07 7.30
N ALA A 151 -7.67 7.31 7.28
CA ALA A 151 -6.92 7.46 6.04
C ALA A 151 -7.03 6.21 5.17
N HIS A 152 -6.83 5.01 5.72
CA HIS A 152 -7.00 3.75 4.98
C HIS A 152 -8.42 3.58 4.43
N ARG A 153 -9.44 3.85 5.25
CA ARG A 153 -10.85 3.71 4.83
C ARG A 153 -11.22 4.71 3.73
N LEU A 154 -10.70 5.95 3.79
CA LEU A 154 -10.90 6.94 2.72
C LEU A 154 -10.25 6.48 1.41
N ALA A 155 -9.00 6.03 1.43
CA ALA A 155 -8.30 5.52 0.26
C ALA A 155 -9.04 4.32 -0.37
N LYS A 156 -9.51 3.39 0.47
CA LYS A 156 -10.32 2.24 0.04
C LYS A 156 -11.64 2.68 -0.58
N LYS A 157 -12.35 3.64 0.03
CA LYS A 157 -13.64 4.14 -0.49
C LYS A 157 -13.50 4.79 -1.86
N VAL A 158 -12.44 5.58 -2.09
CA VAL A 158 -12.16 6.15 -3.42
C VAL A 158 -11.90 5.05 -4.45
N ALA A 159 -11.11 4.04 -4.11
CA ALA A 159 -10.85 2.90 -4.99
C ALA A 159 -12.12 2.09 -5.29
N GLU A 160 -13.01 1.90 -4.32
CA GLU A 160 -14.31 1.25 -4.49
C GLU A 160 -15.20 2.01 -5.50
N LEU A 161 -15.33 3.34 -5.36
CA LEU A 161 -16.13 4.17 -6.27
C LEU A 161 -15.56 4.19 -7.69
N ARG A 162 -14.24 4.11 -7.83
CA ARG A 162 -13.59 3.93 -9.14
C ARG A 162 -13.92 2.58 -9.75
N LYS A 163 -13.74 1.49 -9.00
CA LYS A 163 -13.95 0.12 -9.48
C LYS A 163 -15.41 -0.22 -9.73
N SER A 164 -16.35 0.35 -8.96
CA SER A 164 -17.78 0.19 -9.19
C SER A 164 -18.29 0.95 -10.43
N GLY A 165 -17.48 1.89 -10.96
CA GLY A 165 -17.87 2.75 -12.07
C GLY A 165 -18.77 3.93 -11.69
N GLU A 166 -18.98 4.17 -10.40
CA GLU A 166 -19.75 5.34 -9.93
C GLU A 166 -19.01 6.65 -10.21
N LEU A 167 -17.67 6.65 -10.12
CA LEU A 167 -16.80 7.78 -10.45
C LEU A 167 -15.79 7.36 -11.53
N LEU A 168 -16.23 7.27 -12.77
CA LEU A 168 -15.44 6.78 -13.92
C LEU A 168 -14.20 7.62 -14.25
N TYR A 169 -14.19 8.88 -13.84
CA TYR A 169 -13.07 9.77 -14.07
C TYR A 169 -11.86 9.52 -13.16
N LEU A 170 -12.04 8.73 -12.08
CA LEU A 170 -10.95 8.41 -11.16
C LEU A 170 -9.95 7.45 -11.81
N ARG A 171 -8.67 7.70 -11.53
CA ARG A 171 -7.53 6.87 -11.89
C ARG A 171 -6.98 6.15 -10.65
N PRO A 172 -6.09 5.15 -10.81
CA PRO A 172 -5.69 4.29 -9.70
C PRO A 172 -4.86 4.97 -8.61
N ASP A 173 -4.08 6.01 -8.93
CA ASP A 173 -3.19 6.66 -7.97
C ASP A 173 -3.92 7.70 -7.12
N GLY A 174 -3.44 7.85 -5.91
CA GLY A 174 -3.91 8.87 -4.98
C GLY A 174 -3.44 8.65 -3.55
N LYS A 175 -3.71 9.65 -2.73
CA LYS A 175 -3.39 9.66 -1.30
C LYS A 175 -4.53 10.25 -0.49
N THR A 176 -4.65 9.81 0.75
CA THR A 176 -5.55 10.38 1.74
C THR A 176 -4.80 10.66 3.03
N GLN A 177 -5.15 11.74 3.70
CA GLN A 177 -4.56 12.11 4.97
C GLN A 177 -5.63 12.60 5.92
N VAL A 178 -5.54 12.23 7.18
CA VAL A 178 -6.47 12.68 8.23
C VAL A 178 -5.67 13.23 9.40
N THR A 179 -6.03 14.43 9.83
CA THR A 179 -5.54 15.05 11.05
C THR A 179 -6.62 15.04 12.10
N VAL A 180 -6.35 14.40 13.23
CA VAL A 180 -7.24 14.31 14.39
C VAL A 180 -6.77 15.26 15.47
N GLU A 181 -7.70 16.02 16.03
CA GLU A 181 -7.50 16.81 17.26
C GLU A 181 -7.80 15.94 18.47
N TYR A 182 -6.88 15.96 19.44
CA TYR A 182 -7.01 15.31 20.73
C TYR A 182 -7.07 16.37 21.85
N ALA A 183 -7.95 16.15 22.82
CA ALA A 183 -8.04 16.93 24.05
C ALA A 183 -7.76 16.01 25.24
N ASP A 184 -6.71 16.32 25.99
CA ASP A 184 -6.26 15.51 27.16
C ASP A 184 -6.10 14.00 26.83
N GLY A 185 -5.60 13.68 25.62
CA GLY A 185 -5.35 12.33 25.16
C GLY A 185 -6.56 11.60 24.54
N HIS A 186 -7.72 12.25 24.45
CA HIS A 186 -8.93 11.68 23.84
C HIS A 186 -9.24 12.32 22.50
N VAL A 187 -9.73 11.53 21.55
CA VAL A 187 -10.22 12.01 20.25
C VAL A 187 -11.32 13.04 20.49
N LYS A 188 -11.20 14.20 19.85
CA LYS A 188 -12.17 15.30 19.95
C LYS A 188 -12.91 15.55 18.65
N ARG A 189 -12.18 15.76 17.54
CA ARG A 189 -12.72 16.05 16.22
C ARG A 189 -11.68 15.81 15.12
N ILE A 190 -12.13 15.85 13.89
CA ILE A 190 -11.25 15.89 12.74
C ILE A 190 -10.88 17.34 12.42
N GLU A 191 -9.61 17.65 12.46
CA GLU A 191 -9.11 18.99 12.11
C GLU A 191 -9.02 19.18 10.59
N ALA A 192 -8.53 18.15 9.87
CA ALA A 192 -8.37 18.23 8.43
C ALA A 192 -8.46 16.86 7.75
N VAL A 193 -9.01 16.86 6.54
CA VAL A 193 -9.03 15.73 5.60
C VAL A 193 -8.40 16.20 4.29
N VAL A 194 -7.41 15.46 3.81
CA VAL A 194 -6.79 15.67 2.50
C VAL A 194 -7.08 14.46 1.63
N ILE A 195 -7.55 14.67 0.42
CA ILE A 195 -7.72 13.65 -0.63
C ILE A 195 -7.05 14.17 -1.88
N ALA A 196 -6.01 13.48 -2.35
CA ALA A 196 -5.44 13.68 -3.66
C ALA A 196 -5.75 12.43 -4.49
N CYS A 197 -6.51 12.59 -5.57
CA CYS A 197 -6.88 11.49 -6.44
C CYS A 197 -6.56 11.83 -7.90
N GLN A 198 -5.89 10.92 -8.56
CA GLN A 198 -5.61 10.99 -9.99
C GLN A 198 -6.94 10.89 -10.77
N HIS A 199 -7.08 11.68 -11.81
CA HIS A 199 -8.34 11.80 -12.55
C HIS A 199 -8.13 12.01 -14.05
N ASP A 200 -9.18 11.76 -14.82
CA ASP A 200 -9.25 12.10 -16.23
C ASP A 200 -9.20 13.63 -16.43
N GLU A 201 -8.59 14.07 -17.55
CA GLU A 201 -8.46 15.48 -17.83
C GLU A 201 -9.78 16.21 -18.15
N SER A 202 -10.80 15.46 -18.51
CA SER A 202 -12.12 16.00 -18.88
C SER A 202 -12.95 16.44 -17.69
N VAL A 203 -12.59 16.05 -16.44
CA VAL A 203 -13.32 16.43 -15.24
C VAL A 203 -12.71 17.68 -14.61
N ASP A 204 -13.57 18.60 -14.16
CA ASP A 204 -13.13 19.80 -13.44
C ASP A 204 -12.93 19.53 -11.94
N GLN A 205 -12.14 20.40 -11.30
CA GLN A 205 -11.78 20.27 -9.89
C GLN A 205 -12.98 20.46 -8.94
N GLU A 206 -13.95 21.28 -9.32
CA GLU A 206 -15.15 21.51 -8.52
C GLU A 206 -15.97 20.23 -8.42
N ARG A 207 -16.18 19.55 -9.54
CA ARG A 207 -16.88 18.26 -9.57
C ARG A 207 -16.18 17.21 -8.71
N ILE A 208 -14.86 17.10 -8.80
CA ILE A 208 -14.07 16.16 -7.97
C ILE A 208 -14.29 16.49 -6.49
N ARG A 209 -14.19 17.77 -6.14
CA ARG A 209 -14.40 18.23 -4.76
C ARG A 209 -15.79 17.88 -4.25
N GLU A 210 -16.85 18.19 -5.00
CA GLU A 210 -18.22 17.87 -4.65
C GLU A 210 -18.44 16.38 -4.41
N ASP A 211 -17.92 15.53 -5.29
CA ASP A 211 -18.08 14.09 -5.18
C ASP A 211 -17.32 13.52 -3.96
N MET A 212 -16.11 14.02 -3.65
CA MET A 212 -15.39 13.61 -2.44
C MET A 212 -16.15 14.02 -1.17
N LEU A 213 -16.68 15.23 -1.12
CA LEU A 213 -17.45 15.74 0.03
C LEU A 213 -18.79 15.01 0.20
N ARG A 214 -19.42 14.57 -0.89
CA ARG A 214 -20.75 13.94 -0.88
C ARG A 214 -20.68 12.41 -0.70
N MET A 215 -19.72 11.74 -1.35
CA MET A 215 -19.73 10.27 -1.48
C MET A 215 -18.64 9.57 -0.68
N VAL A 216 -17.51 10.25 -0.42
CA VAL A 216 -16.36 9.61 0.22
C VAL A 216 -16.31 9.94 1.70
N ILE A 217 -16.24 11.21 2.05
CA ILE A 217 -16.04 11.64 3.44
C ILE A 217 -17.20 11.19 4.35
N PRO A 218 -18.48 11.40 4.03
CA PRO A 218 -19.59 11.00 4.89
C PRO A 218 -19.76 9.48 5.01
N ALA A 219 -19.28 8.73 4.01
CA ALA A 219 -19.33 7.26 4.05
C ALA A 219 -18.28 6.64 4.98
N VAL A 220 -17.27 7.43 5.39
CA VAL A 220 -16.10 6.92 6.15
C VAL A 220 -15.98 7.57 7.51
N ILE A 221 -16.15 8.88 7.60
CA ILE A 221 -15.94 9.66 8.82
C ILE A 221 -17.28 9.88 9.53
N PRO A 222 -17.42 9.45 10.81
CA PRO A 222 -18.61 9.72 11.61
C PRO A 222 -18.92 11.21 11.69
N ALA A 223 -20.19 11.57 11.51
CA ALA A 223 -20.63 12.97 11.46
C ALA A 223 -20.32 13.74 12.77
N GLU A 224 -20.34 13.06 13.90
CA GLU A 224 -20.04 13.64 15.21
C GLU A 224 -18.58 14.07 15.39
N LEU A 225 -17.68 13.62 14.50
CA LEU A 225 -16.27 14.03 14.49
C LEU A 225 -16.02 15.22 13.55
N LEU A 226 -17.01 15.62 12.76
CA LEU A 226 -16.91 16.72 11.81
C LEU A 226 -17.65 17.96 12.37
N ASP A 227 -17.09 19.15 12.14
CA ASP A 227 -17.69 20.42 12.50
C ASP A 227 -17.39 21.52 11.47
N ASP A 228 -17.87 22.74 11.71
CA ASP A 228 -17.69 23.88 10.80
C ASP A 228 -16.20 24.33 10.67
N GLN A 229 -15.34 23.86 11.55
CA GLN A 229 -13.90 24.17 11.52
C GLN A 229 -13.11 23.08 10.81
N THR A 230 -13.72 21.94 10.47
CA THR A 230 -13.04 20.85 9.74
C THR A 230 -12.64 21.32 8.35
N LYS A 231 -11.37 21.18 8.02
CA LYS A 231 -10.81 21.61 6.73
C LYS A 231 -10.78 20.47 5.73
N TYR A 232 -11.21 20.74 4.50
CA TYR A 232 -11.22 19.75 3.43
C TYR A 232 -10.34 20.22 2.28
N PHE A 233 -9.33 19.44 1.96
CA PHE A 233 -8.39 19.68 0.86
C PHE A 233 -8.52 18.55 -0.17
N VAL A 234 -9.17 18.84 -1.29
CA VAL A 234 -9.33 17.88 -2.39
C VAL A 234 -8.51 18.40 -3.56
N ASN A 235 -7.53 17.60 -4.00
CA ASN A 235 -6.58 17.99 -5.05
C ASN A 235 -6.07 19.44 -4.88
N ALA A 236 -5.59 19.75 -3.66
CA ALA A 236 -5.23 21.13 -3.27
C ALA A 236 -4.15 21.77 -4.15
N THR A 237 -3.34 20.98 -4.85
CA THR A 237 -2.34 21.45 -5.82
C THR A 237 -2.94 21.69 -7.20
N GLY A 238 -4.23 21.41 -7.40
CA GLY A 238 -4.92 21.52 -8.67
C GLY A 238 -5.00 20.22 -9.46
N ARG A 239 -4.74 20.27 -10.76
CA ARG A 239 -4.84 19.13 -11.68
C ARG A 239 -3.89 17.99 -11.31
N PHE A 240 -4.44 16.76 -11.24
CA PHE A 240 -3.69 15.52 -10.98
C PHE A 240 -4.05 14.46 -12.04
N VAL A 241 -3.67 14.70 -13.28
CA VAL A 241 -3.91 13.79 -14.42
C VAL A 241 -2.71 12.88 -14.62
N ILE A 242 -1.50 13.42 -14.57
CA ILE A 242 -0.27 12.64 -14.65
C ILE A 242 0.08 12.17 -13.23
N GLY A 243 0.14 10.86 -13.04
CA GLY A 243 0.45 10.20 -11.77
C GLY A 243 0.63 8.71 -11.96
N GLY A 244 0.86 7.97 -10.86
CA GLY A 244 1.20 6.57 -10.92
C GLY A 244 2.67 6.33 -11.29
N PRO A 245 3.03 5.09 -11.66
CA PRO A 245 4.37 4.72 -12.09
C PRO A 245 4.77 5.35 -13.41
#